data_5edcbc1e904eadd5127dde8a4b69b6b2
#
_entry.id   5edcbc1e904eadd5127dde8a4b69b6b2
#
_cell.length_a   1.000
_cell.length_b   1.000
_cell.length_c   1.000
_cell.angle_alpha   90.00
_cell.angle_beta   90.00
_cell.angle_gamma   90.00
#
_symmetry.space_group_name_H-M   'P 1'
#
loop_
_entity.id
_entity.type
_entity.pdbx_description
1 polymer ?
#
loop_
_entity_poly.entity_id
_entity_poly.type
_entity_poly.pdbx_seq_one_letter_code
_entity_poly.pdbx_strand_id
1 'polypeptide(L)'
;MDVLDKMIIKQLLENSRASYHSIARMFKVTCPTITYRVNRLRQIGVIQRFIAELSHKAMGMEWIIAEIKTEGGVGKADLLQAFESNTCIGDVFMLGRNRYIILSEVYPEEKDEFVRCLKKLDRIDYIEISDVHPISTLSTDMNCKYTSSGECVSLSPTEVDVLRFLAIDARTPTKTITDSTGYSAKLVRKIIRKFIKCTGVHLTLKLDLSQCGHLNFILHTRLQNMNVTPEEITHWIASRYAYEHWFSLFAPRADNLLHYFTVNQASDIERIIRKVIKHPRIEDVEATIIYSTFKSPGRTKDYLKECNGNFLAEELLLPSYPQEEHLVPPIHF
;
A
#
# COMPACT_ATOMS: atom_id res chain seq x y z
N MET A 1 -9.86 -0.70 -15.84
CA MET A 1 -9.86 0.50 -14.94
C MET A 1 -9.52 1.73 -15.77
N ASP A 2 -10.44 2.71 -15.87
CA ASP A 2 -10.22 3.94 -16.63
C ASP A 2 -9.62 5.07 -15.76
N VAL A 3 -9.43 6.25 -16.35
CA VAL A 3 -8.87 7.42 -15.64
C VAL A 3 -9.73 7.83 -14.46
N LEU A 4 -11.06 7.82 -14.59
CA LEU A 4 -11.96 8.20 -13.50
C LEU A 4 -11.88 7.20 -12.33
N ASP A 5 -11.75 5.90 -12.61
CA ASP A 5 -11.54 4.89 -11.58
C ASP A 5 -10.25 5.17 -10.78
N LYS A 6 -9.14 5.47 -11.48
CA LYS A 6 -7.86 5.82 -10.87
C LYS A 6 -7.95 7.07 -10.00
N MET A 7 -8.66 8.10 -10.47
CA MET A 7 -8.90 9.33 -9.70
C MET A 7 -9.73 9.05 -8.43
N ILE A 8 -10.79 8.24 -8.54
CA ILE A 8 -11.61 7.83 -7.39
C ILE A 8 -10.78 7.09 -6.35
N ILE A 9 -9.97 6.12 -6.79
CA ILE A 9 -9.09 5.36 -5.90
C ILE A 9 -8.11 6.31 -5.18
N LYS A 10 -7.43 7.20 -5.91
CA LYS A 10 -6.49 8.16 -5.32
C LYS A 10 -7.16 9.04 -4.26
N GLN A 11 -8.34 9.56 -4.55
CA GLN A 11 -9.09 10.35 -3.59
C GLN A 11 -9.49 9.55 -2.34
N LEU A 12 -9.84 8.28 -2.50
CA LEU A 12 -10.18 7.40 -1.38
C LEU A 12 -8.96 6.89 -0.62
N LEU A 13 -7.79 6.79 -1.24
CA LEU A 13 -6.51 6.53 -0.56
C LEU A 13 -6.15 7.65 0.43
N GLU A 14 -6.45 8.89 0.06
CA GLU A 14 -6.20 10.04 0.95
C GLU A 14 -7.20 10.12 2.10
N ASN A 15 -8.45 9.83 1.81
CA ASN A 15 -9.50 9.79 2.82
C ASN A 15 -10.58 8.80 2.41
N SER A 16 -10.48 7.59 2.91
CA SER A 16 -11.44 6.53 2.63
C SER A 16 -12.86 6.82 3.16
N ARG A 17 -13.02 7.82 4.04
CA ARG A 17 -14.33 8.31 4.52
C ARG A 17 -14.88 9.49 3.71
N ALA A 18 -14.20 9.95 2.66
CA ALA A 18 -14.73 10.99 1.78
C ALA A 18 -16.10 10.59 1.26
N SER A 19 -17.04 11.53 1.27
CA SER A 19 -18.41 11.24 0.80
C SER A 19 -18.40 11.09 -0.72
N TYR A 20 -19.17 10.14 -1.24
CA TYR A 20 -19.29 9.96 -2.70
C TYR A 20 -19.88 11.21 -3.37
N HIS A 21 -20.67 11.98 -2.63
CA HIS A 21 -21.19 13.26 -3.12
C HIS A 21 -20.07 14.30 -3.31
N SER A 22 -19.11 14.39 -2.35
CA SER A 22 -17.96 15.30 -2.49
C SER A 22 -17.05 14.91 -3.65
N ILE A 23 -16.80 13.59 -3.81
CA ILE A 23 -16.00 13.05 -4.92
C ILE A 23 -16.71 13.33 -6.26
N ALA A 24 -18.01 13.10 -6.34
CA ALA A 24 -18.81 13.36 -7.53
C ALA A 24 -18.76 14.84 -7.96
N ARG A 25 -18.84 15.75 -6.99
CA ARG A 25 -18.71 17.19 -7.24
C ARG A 25 -17.33 17.55 -7.77
N MET A 26 -16.27 17.00 -7.16
CA MET A 26 -14.87 17.24 -7.55
C MET A 26 -14.62 16.83 -9.01
N PHE A 27 -15.14 15.66 -9.41
CA PHE A 27 -14.90 15.11 -10.75
C PHE A 27 -16.02 15.46 -11.76
N LYS A 28 -16.98 16.32 -11.36
CA LYS A 28 -18.11 16.77 -12.21
C LYS A 28 -18.92 15.61 -12.79
N VAL A 29 -19.17 14.59 -11.97
CA VAL A 29 -20.02 13.43 -12.29
C VAL A 29 -21.15 13.28 -11.27
N THR A 30 -22.06 12.33 -11.47
CA THR A 30 -23.16 12.09 -10.54
C THR A 30 -22.73 11.19 -9.37
N CYS A 31 -23.38 11.32 -8.21
CA CYS A 31 -23.11 10.45 -7.06
C CYS A 31 -23.40 8.95 -7.37
N PRO A 32 -24.49 8.58 -8.07
CA PRO A 32 -24.68 7.21 -8.54
C PRO A 32 -23.51 6.67 -9.38
N THR A 33 -22.91 7.51 -10.23
CA THR A 33 -21.72 7.11 -11.02
C THR A 33 -20.55 6.71 -10.11
N ILE A 34 -20.26 7.51 -9.08
CA ILE A 34 -19.19 7.18 -8.11
C ILE A 34 -19.54 5.89 -7.37
N THR A 35 -20.77 5.78 -6.87
CA THR A 35 -21.23 4.59 -6.15
C THR A 35 -21.09 3.31 -6.98
N TYR A 36 -21.54 3.36 -8.23
CA TYR A 36 -21.42 2.24 -9.17
C TYR A 36 -19.94 1.84 -9.38
N ARG A 37 -19.07 2.82 -9.65
CA ARG A 37 -17.64 2.57 -9.89
C ARG A 37 -16.95 1.98 -8.69
N VAL A 38 -17.16 2.52 -7.50
CA VAL A 38 -16.57 1.98 -6.27
C VAL A 38 -17.05 0.56 -6.01
N ASN A 39 -18.35 0.28 -6.18
CA ASN A 39 -18.88 -1.08 -6.02
C ASN A 39 -18.28 -2.04 -7.04
N ARG A 40 -18.13 -1.63 -8.30
CA ARG A 40 -17.47 -2.42 -9.33
C ARG A 40 -16.01 -2.71 -8.97
N LEU A 41 -15.25 -1.70 -8.51
CA LEU A 41 -13.84 -1.87 -8.10
C LEU A 41 -13.70 -2.81 -6.89
N ARG A 42 -14.70 -2.85 -6.01
CA ARG A 42 -14.77 -3.82 -4.91
C ARG A 42 -15.08 -5.23 -5.43
N GLN A 43 -16.05 -5.37 -6.32
CA GLN A 43 -16.43 -6.67 -6.90
C GLN A 43 -15.29 -7.35 -7.66
N ILE A 44 -14.49 -6.59 -8.41
CA ILE A 44 -13.32 -7.11 -9.11
C ILE A 44 -12.07 -7.25 -8.22
N GLY A 45 -12.16 -6.94 -6.92
CA GLY A 45 -11.09 -7.12 -5.96
C GLY A 45 -10.00 -6.04 -5.94
N VAL A 46 -10.09 -4.99 -6.77
CA VAL A 46 -9.13 -3.88 -6.77
C VAL A 46 -9.19 -3.11 -5.44
N ILE A 47 -10.40 -2.76 -4.97
CA ILE A 47 -10.60 -2.24 -3.61
C ILE A 47 -10.97 -3.40 -2.71
N GLN A 48 -10.04 -3.85 -1.90
CA GLN A 48 -10.27 -4.94 -0.97
C GLN A 48 -11.06 -4.47 0.26
N ARG A 49 -10.61 -3.39 0.90
CA ARG A 49 -11.21 -2.85 2.12
C ARG A 49 -10.99 -1.35 2.27
N PHE A 50 -11.85 -0.71 3.03
CA PHE A 50 -11.65 0.62 3.60
C PHE A 50 -11.09 0.43 5.00
N ILE A 51 -9.90 0.94 5.29
CA ILE A 51 -9.20 0.69 6.55
C ILE A 51 -8.66 1.97 7.16
N ALA A 52 -8.44 1.93 8.47
CA ALA A 52 -7.58 2.88 9.14
C ALA A 52 -6.26 2.18 9.49
N GLU A 53 -5.16 2.82 9.14
CA GLU A 53 -3.81 2.33 9.44
C GLU A 53 -3.05 3.38 10.26
N LEU A 54 -2.20 2.92 11.15
CA LEU A 54 -1.19 3.75 11.77
C LEU A 54 0.00 3.88 10.80
N SER A 55 0.59 5.06 10.74
CA SER A 55 1.83 5.21 9.99
C SER A 55 2.93 4.35 10.64
N HIS A 56 3.81 3.78 9.82
CA HIS A 56 4.95 3.00 10.31
C HIS A 56 5.77 3.76 11.37
N LYS A 57 5.98 5.07 11.17
CA LYS A 57 6.67 5.92 12.15
C LYS A 57 5.90 6.10 13.46
N ALA A 58 4.56 6.19 13.41
CA ALA A 58 3.75 6.26 14.61
C ALA A 58 3.86 4.97 15.45
N MET A 59 4.13 3.84 14.80
CA MET A 59 4.39 2.55 15.44
C MET A 59 5.86 2.34 15.80
N GLY A 60 6.78 3.23 15.43
CA GLY A 60 8.22 3.05 15.62
C GLY A 60 8.87 2.08 14.63
N MET A 61 8.22 1.82 13.50
CA MET A 61 8.70 0.90 12.47
C MET A 61 9.44 1.62 11.35
N GLU A 62 10.26 0.88 10.63
CA GLU A 62 10.98 1.32 9.45
C GLU A 62 10.57 0.48 8.24
N TRP A 63 10.65 1.10 7.06
CA TRP A 63 10.44 0.39 5.81
C TRP A 63 11.72 -0.29 5.36
N ILE A 64 11.61 -1.56 4.99
CA ILE A 64 12.69 -2.37 4.45
C ILE A 64 12.22 -3.03 3.16
N ILE A 65 13.11 -3.09 2.18
CA ILE A 65 12.90 -3.81 0.94
C ILE A 65 13.91 -4.94 0.83
N ALA A 66 13.46 -6.11 0.39
CA ALA A 66 14.33 -7.20 0.00
C ALA A 66 14.08 -7.56 -1.46
N GLU A 67 15.11 -7.55 -2.28
CA GLU A 67 15.09 -8.14 -3.60
C GLU A 67 15.66 -9.55 -3.53
N ILE A 68 14.88 -10.53 -3.97
CA ILE A 68 15.23 -11.95 -3.93
C ILE A 68 15.18 -12.50 -5.34
N LYS A 69 16.17 -13.33 -5.67
CA LYS A 69 16.15 -14.22 -6.82
C LYS A 69 16.30 -15.65 -6.34
N THR A 70 15.44 -16.54 -6.82
CA THR A 70 15.49 -17.96 -6.49
C THR A 70 15.99 -18.76 -7.68
N GLU A 71 16.67 -19.89 -7.39
CA GLU A 71 16.89 -20.94 -8.39
C GLU A 71 15.52 -21.46 -8.84
N GLY A 72 15.36 -21.78 -10.12
CA GLY A 72 14.08 -22.17 -10.70
C GLY A 72 13.40 -23.31 -9.95
N GLY A 73 12.08 -23.26 -9.84
CA GLY A 73 11.26 -24.31 -9.25
C GLY A 73 10.72 -24.09 -7.85
N VAL A 74 10.99 -22.92 -7.23
CA VAL A 74 10.26 -22.51 -6.02
C VAL A 74 8.89 -22.00 -6.46
N GLY A 75 7.84 -22.73 -6.11
CA GLY A 75 6.47 -22.36 -6.43
C GLY A 75 6.00 -21.16 -5.63
N LYS A 76 5.04 -20.40 -6.20
CA LYS A 76 4.35 -19.31 -5.48
C LYS A 76 3.82 -19.81 -4.13
N ALA A 77 3.24 -21.01 -4.10
CA ALA A 77 2.66 -21.60 -2.90
C ALA A 77 3.71 -21.82 -1.79
N ASP A 78 4.89 -22.32 -2.15
CA ASP A 78 5.96 -22.61 -1.19
C ASP A 78 6.48 -21.33 -0.53
N LEU A 79 6.66 -20.27 -1.34
CA LEU A 79 7.06 -18.96 -0.83
C LEU A 79 5.99 -18.34 0.06
N LEU A 80 4.71 -18.39 -0.34
CA LEU A 80 3.63 -17.85 0.45
C LEU A 80 3.47 -18.60 1.77
N GLN A 81 3.58 -19.93 1.77
CA GLN A 81 3.54 -20.74 2.98
C GLN A 81 4.67 -20.38 3.95
N ALA A 82 5.88 -20.14 3.42
CA ALA A 82 7.01 -19.69 4.23
C ALA A 82 6.80 -18.27 4.81
N PHE A 83 6.06 -17.42 4.10
CA PHE A 83 5.79 -16.04 4.50
C PHE A 83 4.54 -15.88 5.38
N GLU A 84 3.50 -16.72 5.21
CA GLU A 84 2.25 -16.63 5.98
C GLU A 84 2.46 -16.81 7.48
N SER A 85 3.46 -17.59 7.87
CA SER A 85 3.82 -17.82 9.28
C SER A 85 4.65 -16.71 9.91
N ASN A 86 5.08 -15.70 9.13
CA ASN A 86 5.99 -14.67 9.59
C ASN A 86 5.38 -13.26 9.48
N THR A 87 5.13 -12.64 10.63
CA THR A 87 4.55 -11.29 10.71
C THR A 87 5.47 -10.18 10.21
N CYS A 88 6.78 -10.43 10.11
CA CYS A 88 7.76 -9.47 9.58
C CYS A 88 7.71 -9.36 8.06
N ILE A 89 7.05 -10.29 7.35
CA ILE A 89 6.93 -10.24 5.90
C ILE A 89 5.75 -9.39 5.48
N GLY A 90 6.03 -8.36 4.71
CA GLY A 90 5.05 -7.43 4.17
C GLY A 90 4.51 -7.83 2.80
N ASP A 91 4.33 -6.84 1.93
CA ASP A 91 3.84 -7.05 0.57
C ASP A 91 4.89 -7.72 -0.31
N VAL A 92 4.50 -8.75 -1.05
CA VAL A 92 5.40 -9.49 -1.98
C VAL A 92 4.98 -9.22 -3.41
N PHE A 93 5.88 -8.68 -4.22
CA PHE A 93 5.71 -8.46 -5.64
C PHE A 93 6.48 -9.54 -6.42
N MET A 94 5.77 -10.32 -7.22
CA MET A 94 6.36 -11.38 -8.02
C MET A 94 6.72 -10.86 -9.40
N LEU A 95 8.01 -10.95 -9.71
CA LEU A 95 8.60 -10.45 -10.94
C LEU A 95 8.98 -11.61 -11.87
N GLY A 96 9.21 -11.33 -13.13
CA GLY A 96 9.71 -12.34 -14.06
C GLY A 96 11.08 -12.92 -13.64
N ARG A 97 11.42 -14.11 -14.16
CA ARG A 97 12.70 -14.80 -13.93
C ARG A 97 12.99 -15.14 -12.47
N ASN A 98 11.96 -15.59 -11.72
CA ASN A 98 12.07 -15.99 -10.31
C ASN A 98 12.63 -14.87 -9.39
N ARG A 99 12.33 -13.61 -9.71
CA ARG A 99 12.66 -12.45 -8.89
C ARG A 99 11.44 -12.02 -8.09
N TYR A 100 11.68 -11.56 -6.86
CA TYR A 100 10.66 -11.10 -5.94
C TYR A 100 11.14 -9.82 -5.26
N ILE A 101 10.24 -8.90 -5.05
CA ILE A 101 10.44 -7.75 -4.18
C ILE A 101 9.51 -7.91 -2.99
N ILE A 102 10.07 -7.86 -1.80
CA ILE A 102 9.35 -7.88 -0.53
C ILE A 102 9.49 -6.52 0.10
N LEU A 103 8.36 -5.87 0.35
CA LEU A 103 8.29 -4.58 1.02
C LEU A 103 7.67 -4.78 2.40
N SER A 104 8.41 -4.52 3.46
CA SER A 104 8.00 -4.80 4.84
C SER A 104 8.14 -3.59 5.73
N GLU A 105 7.28 -3.54 6.75
CA GLU A 105 7.38 -2.64 7.89
C GLU A 105 7.88 -3.46 9.08
N VAL A 106 9.04 -3.11 9.62
CA VAL A 106 9.69 -3.86 10.71
C VAL A 106 10.10 -2.93 11.84
N TYR A 107 10.05 -3.40 13.07
CA TYR A 107 10.73 -2.72 14.17
C TYR A 107 12.25 -2.83 13.98
N PRO A 108 13.04 -1.85 14.45
CA PRO A 108 14.50 -1.91 14.34
C PRO A 108 15.09 -3.22 14.86
N GLU A 109 14.54 -3.76 15.96
CA GLU A 109 14.95 -5.03 16.58
C GLU A 109 14.54 -6.27 15.78
N GLU A 110 13.55 -6.18 14.92
CA GLU A 110 13.08 -7.29 14.07
C GLU A 110 13.89 -7.44 12.78
N LYS A 111 14.77 -6.49 12.42
CA LYS A 111 15.54 -6.54 11.16
C LYS A 111 16.34 -7.81 11.00
N ASP A 112 17.03 -8.24 12.07
CA ASP A 112 17.82 -9.48 12.05
C ASP A 112 16.95 -10.73 11.89
N GLU A 113 15.74 -10.73 12.45
CA GLU A 113 14.80 -11.81 12.28
C GLU A 113 14.26 -11.86 10.86
N PHE A 114 13.90 -10.69 10.30
CA PHE A 114 13.51 -10.56 8.91
C PHE A 114 14.57 -11.14 7.96
N VAL A 115 15.84 -10.76 8.13
CA VAL A 115 16.98 -11.28 7.35
C VAL A 115 17.13 -12.79 7.52
N ARG A 116 17.04 -13.29 8.76
CA ARG A 116 17.11 -14.72 9.05
C ARG A 116 15.98 -15.51 8.42
N CYS A 117 14.76 -14.94 8.42
CA CYS A 117 13.61 -15.55 7.80
C CYS A 117 13.80 -15.69 6.28
N LEU A 118 14.26 -14.63 5.62
CA LEU A 118 14.54 -14.68 4.20
C LEU A 118 15.63 -15.70 3.84
N LYS A 119 16.69 -15.79 4.64
CA LYS A 119 17.78 -16.76 4.43
C LYS A 119 17.38 -18.22 4.68
N LYS A 120 16.26 -18.48 5.35
CA LYS A 120 15.72 -19.85 5.52
C LYS A 120 14.93 -20.35 4.31
N LEU A 121 14.62 -19.45 3.37
CA LEU A 121 14.00 -19.86 2.12
C LEU A 121 14.96 -20.74 1.33
N ASP A 122 14.49 -21.92 0.95
CA ASP A 122 15.27 -22.82 0.11
C ASP A 122 15.53 -22.22 -1.27
N ARG A 123 16.70 -22.49 -1.85
CA ARG A 123 17.06 -22.14 -3.22
C ARG A 123 17.13 -20.62 -3.52
N ILE A 124 17.54 -19.82 -2.57
CA ILE A 124 17.88 -18.42 -2.87
C ILE A 124 19.23 -18.37 -3.58
N ASP A 125 19.23 -17.82 -4.79
CA ASP A 125 20.42 -17.52 -5.60
C ASP A 125 21.03 -16.17 -5.19
N TYR A 126 20.15 -15.19 -4.91
CA TYR A 126 20.55 -13.83 -4.59
C TYR A 126 19.57 -13.17 -3.64
N ILE A 127 20.07 -12.39 -2.70
CA ILE A 127 19.28 -11.56 -1.79
C ILE A 127 20.00 -10.22 -1.57
N GLU A 128 19.30 -9.14 -1.79
CA GLU A 128 19.70 -7.78 -1.45
C GLU A 128 18.66 -7.13 -0.55
N ILE A 129 19.10 -6.52 0.54
CA ILE A 129 18.25 -5.89 1.53
C ILE A 129 18.67 -4.44 1.70
N SER A 130 17.70 -3.53 1.63
CA SER A 130 17.92 -2.10 1.79
C SER A 130 16.83 -1.46 2.63
N ASP A 131 17.20 -0.51 3.47
CA ASP A 131 16.23 0.42 4.06
C ASP A 131 15.66 1.28 2.95
N VAL A 132 14.37 1.57 3.01
CA VAL A 132 13.72 2.43 2.02
C VAL A 132 12.85 3.50 2.68
N HIS A 133 12.69 4.60 1.98
CA HIS A 133 11.86 5.71 2.42
C HIS A 133 10.75 5.96 1.39
N PRO A 134 9.47 5.88 1.81
CA PRO A 134 8.37 6.25 0.92
C PRO A 134 8.43 7.76 0.65
N ILE A 135 8.30 8.11 -0.63
CA ILE A 135 8.27 9.51 -1.05
C ILE A 135 6.84 9.88 -1.42
N SER A 136 6.35 10.95 -0.80
CA SER A 136 5.04 11.48 -1.13
C SER A 136 5.00 12.05 -2.56
N THR A 137 4.01 11.60 -3.33
CA THR A 137 3.81 12.03 -4.72
C THR A 137 2.52 12.79 -4.95
N LEU A 138 1.69 12.91 -3.91
CA LEU A 138 0.41 13.59 -4.01
C LEU A 138 0.63 15.10 -3.87
N SER A 139 -0.07 15.87 -4.69
CA SER A 139 0.14 17.30 -4.91
C SER A 139 0.24 18.13 -3.64
N THR A 140 0.89 19.28 -3.76
CA THR A 140 1.24 20.26 -2.71
C THR A 140 0.07 20.74 -1.84
N ASP A 141 -1.18 20.54 -2.25
CA ASP A 141 -2.38 20.89 -1.47
C ASP A 141 -2.97 19.72 -0.69
N MET A 142 -2.49 18.49 -0.93
CA MET A 142 -2.92 17.30 -0.25
C MET A 142 -1.77 16.76 0.58
N ASN A 143 -1.72 17.14 1.86
CA ASN A 143 -0.79 16.61 2.86
C ASN A 143 -0.79 15.08 2.80
N CYS A 144 0.08 14.52 1.96
CA CYS A 144 0.22 13.09 1.88
C CYS A 144 0.78 12.59 3.20
N LYS A 145 -0.04 11.81 3.86
CA LYS A 145 0.18 11.30 5.20
C LYS A 145 1.33 10.28 5.30
N TYR A 146 1.93 9.95 4.15
CA TYR A 146 3.11 9.08 4.07
C TYR A 146 4.43 9.84 4.19
N THR A 147 4.38 11.16 4.42
CA THR A 147 5.61 11.94 4.59
C THR A 147 6.28 11.67 5.92
N SER A 148 7.58 11.87 5.89
CA SER A 148 8.57 11.60 6.94
C SER A 148 8.44 12.39 8.26
N SER A 149 7.44 13.22 8.45
CA SER A 149 7.18 13.95 9.70
C SER A 149 6.29 13.17 10.68
N GLY A 150 6.59 11.88 10.89
CA GLY A 150 5.87 11.07 11.86
C GLY A 150 6.29 11.40 13.27
N GLU A 151 5.56 12.30 13.96
CA GLU A 151 5.57 12.33 15.41
C GLU A 151 4.96 11.02 15.92
N CYS A 152 5.55 10.45 16.97
CA CYS A 152 4.91 9.38 17.72
C CYS A 152 3.50 9.82 18.13
N VAL A 153 2.49 9.10 17.65
CA VAL A 153 1.10 9.43 17.96
C VAL A 153 0.75 8.81 19.29
N SER A 154 0.70 9.64 20.33
CA SER A 154 0.10 9.23 21.61
C SER A 154 -1.43 9.19 21.43
N LEU A 155 -1.99 7.98 21.42
CA LEU A 155 -3.43 7.76 21.37
C LEU A 155 -3.96 7.53 22.80
N SER A 156 -5.02 8.25 23.16
CA SER A 156 -5.76 7.95 24.38
C SER A 156 -6.52 6.62 24.26
N PRO A 157 -6.87 5.95 25.37
CA PRO A 157 -7.63 4.70 25.34
C PRO A 157 -8.92 4.81 24.50
N THR A 158 -9.65 5.91 24.63
CA THR A 158 -10.87 6.16 23.83
C THR A 158 -10.59 6.31 22.33
N GLU A 159 -9.43 6.82 21.96
CA GLU A 159 -8.99 6.91 20.55
C GLU A 159 -8.59 5.55 20.01
N VAL A 160 -7.92 4.73 20.82
CA VAL A 160 -7.58 3.33 20.46
C VAL A 160 -8.86 2.53 20.23
N ASP A 161 -9.87 2.64 21.09
CA ASP A 161 -11.13 1.92 20.92
C ASP A 161 -11.85 2.31 19.62
N VAL A 162 -11.92 3.60 19.30
CA VAL A 162 -12.50 4.06 18.03
C VAL A 162 -11.67 3.58 16.84
N LEU A 163 -10.33 3.63 16.96
CA LEU A 163 -9.43 3.22 15.89
C LEU A 163 -9.57 1.72 15.55
N ARG A 164 -9.82 0.87 16.53
CA ARG A 164 -10.07 -0.57 16.31
C ARG A 164 -11.22 -0.83 15.35
N PHE A 165 -12.36 -0.15 15.51
CA PHE A 165 -13.46 -0.26 14.56
C PHE A 165 -13.06 0.21 13.18
N LEU A 166 -12.32 1.31 13.11
CA LEU A 166 -11.92 1.91 11.84
C LEU A 166 -10.80 1.09 11.13
N ALA A 167 -9.98 0.36 11.88
CA ALA A 167 -8.98 -0.55 11.31
C ALA A 167 -9.61 -1.79 10.66
N ILE A 168 -10.82 -2.15 11.08
CA ILE A 168 -11.62 -3.22 10.44
C ILE A 168 -12.33 -2.67 9.20
N ASP A 169 -13.10 -1.59 9.38
CA ASP A 169 -13.75 -0.84 8.29
C ASP A 169 -13.74 0.65 8.62
N ALA A 170 -12.93 1.41 7.88
CA ALA A 170 -12.84 2.85 8.05
C ALA A 170 -14.16 3.58 7.79
N ARG A 171 -15.14 2.94 7.15
CA ARG A 171 -16.48 3.48 6.92
C ARG A 171 -17.52 3.07 7.97
N THR A 172 -17.11 2.37 9.04
CA THR A 172 -18.02 2.01 10.14
C THR A 172 -18.84 3.23 10.58
N PRO A 173 -20.18 3.11 10.63
CA PRO A 173 -21.06 4.20 11.03
C PRO A 173 -20.76 4.65 12.47
N THR A 174 -20.85 5.96 12.72
CA THR A 174 -20.68 6.50 14.09
C THR A 174 -21.63 5.84 15.07
N LYS A 175 -22.86 5.50 14.66
CA LYS A 175 -23.84 4.82 15.50
C LYS A 175 -23.33 3.46 15.97
N THR A 176 -22.79 2.64 15.08
CA THR A 176 -22.24 1.33 15.43
C THR A 176 -21.13 1.45 16.49
N ILE A 177 -20.22 2.42 16.31
CA ILE A 177 -19.15 2.67 17.28
C ILE A 177 -19.72 3.12 18.64
N THR A 178 -20.72 4.05 18.64
CA THR A 178 -21.37 4.49 19.88
C THR A 178 -22.09 3.38 20.61
N ASP A 179 -22.83 2.55 19.87
CA ASP A 179 -23.63 1.45 20.46
C ASP A 179 -22.69 0.40 21.10
N SER A 180 -21.51 0.15 20.50
CA SER A 180 -20.54 -0.83 21.03
C SER A 180 -19.65 -0.29 22.14
N THR A 181 -19.31 1.00 22.13
CA THR A 181 -18.35 1.58 23.11
C THR A 181 -19.00 2.33 24.26
N GLY A 182 -20.29 2.67 24.15
CA GLY A 182 -20.97 3.56 25.08
C GLY A 182 -20.57 5.04 24.98
N TYR A 183 -19.67 5.41 24.07
CA TYR A 183 -19.23 6.79 23.89
C TYR A 183 -20.29 7.64 23.21
N SER A 184 -20.34 8.94 23.52
CA SER A 184 -21.26 9.85 22.84
C SER A 184 -20.90 10.03 21.36
N ALA A 185 -21.91 10.16 20.51
CA ALA A 185 -21.72 10.41 19.08
C ALA A 185 -20.90 11.68 18.78
N LYS A 186 -20.96 12.67 19.70
CA LYS A 186 -20.14 13.90 19.61
C LYS A 186 -18.67 13.60 19.79
N LEU A 187 -18.32 12.75 20.77
CA LEU A 187 -16.94 12.33 21.05
C LEU A 187 -16.39 11.50 19.87
N VAL A 188 -17.11 10.47 19.43
CA VAL A 188 -16.70 9.62 18.30
C VAL A 188 -16.45 10.45 17.04
N ARG A 189 -17.35 11.39 16.68
CA ARG A 189 -17.13 12.28 15.55
C ARG A 189 -15.92 13.20 15.72
N LYS A 190 -15.65 13.67 16.96
CA LYS A 190 -14.45 14.48 17.24
C LYS A 190 -13.18 13.66 17.01
N ILE A 191 -13.13 12.42 17.48
CA ILE A 191 -12.00 11.50 17.30
C ILE A 191 -11.78 11.21 15.80
N ILE A 192 -12.83 10.84 15.06
CA ILE A 192 -12.73 10.59 13.62
C ILE A 192 -12.19 11.82 12.86
N ARG A 193 -12.67 13.03 13.21
CA ARG A 193 -12.15 14.28 12.61
C ARG A 193 -10.67 14.52 12.96
N LYS A 194 -10.25 14.16 14.17
CA LYS A 194 -8.84 14.20 14.56
C LYS A 194 -8.02 13.27 13.67
N PHE A 195 -8.46 12.03 13.47
CA PHE A 195 -7.76 11.06 12.62
C PHE A 195 -7.67 11.52 11.16
N ILE A 196 -8.70 12.12 10.60
CA ILE A 196 -8.65 12.68 9.23
C ILE A 196 -7.56 13.76 9.09
N LYS A 197 -7.24 14.48 10.17
CA LYS A 197 -6.25 15.56 10.17
C LYS A 197 -4.87 15.13 10.71
N CYS A 198 -4.80 13.99 11.36
CA CYS A 198 -3.58 13.49 11.99
C CYS A 198 -2.64 12.88 10.95
N THR A 199 -1.35 13.12 11.09
CA THR A 199 -0.33 12.54 10.22
C THR A 199 0.02 11.09 10.57
N GLY A 200 -0.30 10.66 11.79
CA GLY A 200 0.01 9.30 12.25
C GLY A 200 -1.12 8.27 12.05
N VAL A 201 -2.33 8.68 11.63
CA VAL A 201 -3.45 7.78 11.33
C VAL A 201 -3.95 8.03 9.92
N HIS A 202 -4.00 6.99 9.09
CA HIS A 202 -4.43 7.05 7.71
C HIS A 202 -5.77 6.33 7.54
N LEU A 203 -6.82 7.06 7.17
CA LEU A 203 -8.08 6.48 6.72
C LEU A 203 -7.97 6.24 5.22
N THR A 204 -7.62 5.03 4.82
CA THR A 204 -7.15 4.68 3.48
C THR A 204 -7.85 3.44 2.90
N LEU A 205 -7.37 2.94 1.79
CA LEU A 205 -7.82 1.70 1.14
C LEU A 205 -6.75 0.63 1.23
N LYS A 206 -7.17 -0.62 1.41
CA LYS A 206 -6.36 -1.77 1.03
C LYS A 206 -6.66 -2.09 -0.44
N LEU A 207 -5.62 -2.03 -1.27
CA LEU A 207 -5.73 -2.21 -2.72
C LEU A 207 -4.96 -3.43 -3.20
N ASP A 208 -5.52 -4.10 -4.21
CA ASP A 208 -4.78 -5.02 -5.05
C ASP A 208 -4.90 -4.59 -6.53
N LEU A 209 -3.89 -3.87 -7.00
CA LEU A 209 -3.87 -3.39 -8.38
C LEU A 209 -3.62 -4.51 -9.41
N SER A 210 -3.23 -5.72 -8.99
CA SER A 210 -3.10 -6.86 -9.89
C SER A 210 -4.46 -7.31 -10.45
N GLN A 211 -5.55 -7.02 -9.72
CA GLN A 211 -6.92 -7.34 -10.12
C GLN A 211 -7.52 -6.38 -11.16
N CYS A 212 -6.81 -5.32 -11.52
CA CYS A 212 -7.37 -4.31 -12.43
C CYS A 212 -7.36 -4.68 -13.92
N GLY A 213 -6.75 -5.82 -14.28
CA GLY A 213 -6.60 -6.27 -15.66
C GLY A 213 -5.61 -5.44 -16.51
N HIS A 214 -4.74 -4.67 -15.85
CA HIS A 214 -3.69 -3.86 -16.47
C HIS A 214 -2.32 -4.40 -16.13
N LEU A 215 -1.31 -3.94 -16.86
CA LEU A 215 0.08 -4.26 -16.57
C LEU A 215 0.57 -3.41 -15.40
N ASN A 216 1.07 -4.07 -14.37
CA ASN A 216 1.75 -3.45 -13.25
C ASN A 216 3.25 -3.65 -13.41
N PHE A 217 4.03 -2.62 -13.13
CA PHE A 217 5.49 -2.71 -13.19
C PHE A 217 6.14 -1.76 -12.18
N ILE A 218 7.38 -2.08 -11.82
CA ILE A 218 8.26 -1.19 -11.08
C ILE A 218 9.23 -0.58 -12.08
N LEU A 219 9.30 0.74 -12.08
CA LEU A 219 10.31 1.50 -12.78
C LEU A 219 11.42 1.82 -11.80
N HIS A 220 12.59 1.23 -12.01
CA HIS A 220 13.81 1.56 -11.28
C HIS A 220 14.46 2.75 -11.99
N THR A 221 14.81 3.80 -11.25
CA THR A 221 15.56 4.93 -11.77
C THR A 221 16.77 5.18 -10.88
N ARG A 222 17.96 5.13 -11.48
CA ARG A 222 19.20 5.49 -10.78
C ARG A 222 19.50 6.96 -11.00
N LEU A 223 19.84 7.65 -9.91
CA LEU A 223 20.17 9.06 -9.94
C LEU A 223 21.62 9.28 -10.33
N GLN A 224 21.87 10.25 -11.19
CA GLN A 224 23.20 10.55 -11.72
C GLN A 224 24.13 11.23 -10.70
N ASN A 225 23.56 11.92 -9.69
CA ASN A 225 24.35 12.68 -8.71
C ASN A 225 23.55 12.93 -7.43
N MET A 226 24.23 12.94 -6.29
CA MET A 226 23.71 13.20 -4.94
C MET A 226 23.16 14.64 -4.73
N ASN A 227 23.36 15.55 -5.68
CA ASN A 227 22.85 16.93 -5.60
C ASN A 227 21.37 17.06 -6.00
N VAL A 228 20.70 15.95 -6.29
CA VAL A 228 19.28 15.91 -6.64
C VAL A 228 18.53 15.26 -5.50
N THR A 229 17.49 15.91 -5.03
CA THR A 229 16.64 15.28 -4.03
C THR A 229 15.77 14.22 -4.70
N PRO A 230 15.68 13.00 -4.10
CA PRO A 230 14.78 11.97 -4.60
C PRO A 230 13.35 12.45 -4.78
N GLU A 231 12.91 13.41 -3.96
CA GLU A 231 11.61 14.04 -4.00
C GLU A 231 11.37 14.83 -5.29
N GLU A 232 12.38 15.57 -5.80
CA GLU A 232 12.25 16.33 -7.05
C GLU A 232 11.97 15.41 -8.23
N ILE A 233 12.73 14.32 -8.37
CA ILE A 233 12.53 13.34 -9.45
C ILE A 233 11.19 12.63 -9.31
N THR A 234 10.85 12.21 -8.09
CA THR A 234 9.58 11.57 -7.81
C THR A 234 8.40 12.48 -8.14
N HIS A 235 8.48 13.76 -7.75
CA HIS A 235 7.44 14.73 -8.07
C HIS A 235 7.33 15.00 -9.58
N TRP A 236 8.47 15.10 -10.27
CA TRP A 236 8.49 15.25 -11.72
C TRP A 236 7.84 14.05 -12.43
N ILE A 237 8.13 12.82 -11.99
CA ILE A 237 7.50 11.60 -12.53
C ILE A 237 6.00 11.59 -12.23
N ALA A 238 5.62 11.80 -10.96
CA ALA A 238 4.23 11.75 -10.53
C ALA A 238 3.35 12.80 -11.22
N SER A 239 3.85 14.01 -11.43
CA SER A 239 3.10 15.06 -12.13
C SER A 239 2.88 14.73 -13.62
N ARG A 240 3.83 14.05 -14.25
CA ARG A 240 3.78 13.70 -15.67
C ARG A 240 2.95 12.46 -15.95
N TYR A 241 2.88 11.57 -14.98
CA TYR A 241 2.18 10.29 -15.06
C TYR A 241 1.15 10.15 -13.93
N ALA A 242 0.39 11.21 -13.70
CA ALA A 242 -0.54 11.31 -12.57
C ALA A 242 -1.59 10.19 -12.49
N TYR A 243 -1.88 9.53 -13.60
CA TYR A 243 -2.86 8.43 -13.66
C TYR A 243 -2.22 7.04 -13.71
N GLU A 244 -0.97 6.94 -14.08
CA GLU A 244 -0.25 5.67 -14.20
C GLU A 244 0.60 5.37 -12.96
N HIS A 245 1.17 6.42 -12.35
CA HIS A 245 2.04 6.35 -11.18
C HIS A 245 1.23 6.27 -9.88
N TRP A 246 1.64 5.40 -8.95
CA TRP A 246 0.94 5.19 -7.68
C TRP A 246 1.74 5.65 -6.46
N PHE A 247 2.98 5.17 -6.33
CA PHE A 247 3.86 5.54 -5.23
C PHE A 247 5.32 5.38 -5.64
N SER A 248 6.22 5.94 -4.83
CA SER A 248 7.66 5.81 -4.99
C SER A 248 8.34 5.52 -3.67
N LEU A 249 9.41 4.74 -3.75
CA LEU A 249 10.31 4.43 -2.65
C LEU A 249 11.72 4.85 -3.04
N PHE A 250 12.46 5.41 -2.10
CA PHE A 250 13.88 5.71 -2.26
C PHE A 250 14.71 4.71 -1.46
N ALA A 251 15.65 4.05 -2.12
CA ALA A 251 16.65 3.17 -1.53
C ALA A 251 18.01 3.89 -1.50
N PRO A 252 18.41 4.52 -0.37
CA PRO A 252 19.58 5.39 -0.31
C PRO A 252 20.89 4.70 -0.65
N ARG A 253 21.05 3.43 -0.26
CA ARG A 253 22.30 2.68 -0.49
C ARG A 253 22.59 2.40 -1.96
N ALA A 254 21.55 2.35 -2.78
CA ALA A 254 21.66 2.06 -4.21
C ALA A 254 21.45 3.30 -5.09
N ASP A 255 21.22 4.48 -4.48
CA ASP A 255 20.80 5.72 -5.18
C ASP A 255 19.62 5.49 -6.15
N ASN A 256 18.76 4.53 -5.80
CA ASN A 256 17.65 4.05 -6.62
C ASN A 256 16.32 4.58 -6.11
N LEU A 257 15.49 4.99 -7.08
CA LEU A 257 14.06 5.21 -6.88
C LEU A 257 13.29 4.07 -7.54
N LEU A 258 12.33 3.53 -6.79
CA LEU A 258 11.41 2.51 -7.27
C LEU A 258 10.03 3.15 -7.39
N HIS A 259 9.50 3.19 -8.60
CA HIS A 259 8.19 3.77 -8.88
C HIS A 259 7.22 2.68 -9.32
N TYR A 260 6.10 2.57 -8.61
CA TYR A 260 5.04 1.61 -8.98
C TYR A 260 4.08 2.24 -10.00
N PHE A 261 3.88 1.55 -11.10
CA PHE A 261 3.06 1.98 -12.23
C PHE A 261 2.00 0.96 -12.61
N THR A 262 0.87 1.47 -13.13
CA THR A 262 -0.15 0.66 -13.79
C THR A 262 -0.49 1.25 -15.15
N VAL A 263 -0.30 0.48 -16.22
CA VAL A 263 -0.52 0.90 -17.61
C VAL A 263 -1.42 -0.09 -18.37
N ASN A 264 -1.99 0.36 -19.47
CA ASN A 264 -2.93 -0.45 -20.23
C ASN A 264 -2.23 -1.50 -21.12
N GLN A 265 -1.05 -1.19 -21.62
CA GLN A 265 -0.34 -2.03 -22.63
C GLN A 265 1.18 -1.89 -22.48
N ALA A 266 1.92 -2.86 -23.01
CA ALA A 266 3.37 -2.90 -22.90
C ALA A 266 4.07 -1.72 -23.59
N SER A 267 3.52 -1.21 -24.69
CA SER A 267 4.06 -0.03 -25.39
C SER A 267 4.04 1.25 -24.50
N ASP A 268 3.16 1.31 -23.49
CA ASP A 268 3.17 2.42 -22.54
C ASP A 268 4.40 2.36 -21.64
N ILE A 269 4.86 1.16 -21.26
CA ILE A 269 6.10 0.96 -20.47
C ILE A 269 7.28 1.52 -21.26
N GLU A 270 7.40 1.12 -22.53
CA GLU A 270 8.49 1.58 -23.40
C GLU A 270 8.46 3.10 -23.58
N ARG A 271 7.27 3.68 -23.77
CA ARG A 271 7.07 5.13 -23.88
C ARG A 271 7.52 5.86 -22.61
N ILE A 272 7.23 5.30 -21.41
CA ILE A 272 7.63 5.85 -20.13
C ILE A 272 9.15 5.80 -19.99
N ILE A 273 9.78 4.64 -20.20
CA ILE A 273 11.24 4.47 -20.16
C ILE A 273 11.94 5.50 -21.04
N ARG A 274 11.56 5.57 -22.33
CA ARG A 274 12.16 6.49 -23.31
C ARG A 274 12.05 7.97 -22.93
N LYS A 275 11.04 8.33 -22.13
CA LYS A 275 10.86 9.70 -21.66
C LYS A 275 11.61 9.97 -20.36
N VAL A 276 11.61 9.01 -19.45
CA VAL A 276 12.23 9.15 -18.13
C VAL A 276 13.75 9.18 -18.26
N ILE A 277 14.35 8.31 -19.07
CA ILE A 277 15.82 8.30 -19.31
C ILE A 277 16.38 9.60 -19.90
N LYS A 278 15.53 10.41 -20.54
CA LYS A 278 15.94 11.71 -21.08
C LYS A 278 16.08 12.79 -20.02
N HIS A 279 15.68 12.52 -18.79
CA HIS A 279 15.84 13.49 -17.71
C HIS A 279 17.32 13.62 -17.34
N PRO A 280 17.91 14.83 -17.30
CA PRO A 280 19.37 15.03 -17.18
C PRO A 280 19.96 14.57 -15.86
N ARG A 281 19.12 14.26 -14.88
CA ARG A 281 19.53 13.81 -13.55
C ARG A 281 19.31 12.32 -13.30
N ILE A 282 18.90 11.60 -14.34
CA ILE A 282 18.68 10.13 -14.31
C ILE A 282 19.78 9.50 -15.16
N GLU A 283 20.52 8.59 -14.55
CA GLU A 283 21.60 7.84 -15.19
C GLU A 283 21.08 6.62 -15.92
N ASP A 284 20.16 5.89 -15.29
CA ASP A 284 19.65 4.63 -15.81
C ASP A 284 18.17 4.42 -15.46
N VAL A 285 17.48 3.67 -16.31
CA VAL A 285 16.05 3.34 -16.13
C VAL A 285 15.81 1.90 -16.55
N GLU A 286 15.31 1.10 -15.62
CA GLU A 286 14.87 -0.28 -15.88
C GLU A 286 13.40 -0.44 -15.48
N ALA A 287 12.63 -1.21 -16.25
CA ALA A 287 11.27 -1.57 -15.88
C ALA A 287 11.14 -3.07 -15.70
N THR A 288 10.55 -3.47 -14.56
CA THR A 288 10.29 -4.88 -14.25
C THR A 288 8.79 -5.10 -14.07
N ILE A 289 8.21 -5.99 -14.89
CA ILE A 289 6.78 -6.29 -14.84
C ILE A 289 6.46 -7.13 -13.61
N ILE A 290 5.40 -6.74 -12.90
CA ILE A 290 4.82 -7.48 -11.79
C ILE A 290 3.68 -8.34 -12.36
N TYR A 291 3.76 -9.66 -12.23
CA TYR A 291 2.71 -10.54 -12.71
C TYR A 291 1.78 -11.03 -11.59
N SER A 292 2.19 -10.92 -10.32
CA SER A 292 1.34 -11.25 -9.17
C SER A 292 1.81 -10.48 -7.94
N THR A 293 0.90 -10.23 -7.02
CA THR A 293 1.21 -9.65 -5.71
C THR A 293 0.59 -10.48 -4.61
N PHE A 294 1.27 -10.54 -3.46
CA PHE A 294 0.70 -10.97 -2.20
C PHE A 294 0.65 -9.75 -1.29
N LYS A 295 -0.49 -9.54 -0.64
CA LYS A 295 -0.70 -8.41 0.25
C LYS A 295 -0.75 -8.86 1.70
N SER A 296 0.21 -8.36 2.50
CA SER A 296 0.19 -8.57 3.94
C SER A 296 -1.10 -8.02 4.58
N PRO A 297 -1.59 -8.63 5.67
CA PRO A 297 -2.71 -8.09 6.44
C PRO A 297 -2.43 -6.71 7.07
N GLY A 298 -1.15 -6.31 7.17
CA GLY A 298 -0.69 -5.06 7.81
C GLY A 298 -0.54 -5.19 9.33
N ARG A 299 0.31 -4.36 9.92
CA ARG A 299 0.73 -4.43 11.34
C ARG A 299 -0.17 -3.66 12.32
N THR A 300 -1.02 -2.75 11.83
CA THR A 300 -1.87 -1.91 12.70
C THR A 300 -2.75 -2.72 13.65
N LYS A 301 -3.30 -3.84 13.19
CA LYS A 301 -4.17 -4.69 14.03
C LYS A 301 -3.40 -5.33 15.18
N ASP A 302 -2.18 -5.78 14.93
CA ASP A 302 -1.35 -6.43 15.95
C ASP A 302 -0.86 -5.40 16.98
N TYR A 303 -0.39 -4.24 16.51
CA TYR A 303 -0.07 -3.10 17.38
C TYR A 303 -1.25 -2.71 18.28
N LEU A 304 -2.48 -2.65 17.75
CA LEU A 304 -3.66 -2.32 18.54
C LEU A 304 -4.06 -3.41 19.54
N LYS A 305 -3.69 -4.68 19.34
CA LYS A 305 -3.87 -5.74 20.34
C LYS A 305 -2.92 -5.55 21.53
N GLU A 306 -1.68 -5.16 21.27
CA GLU A 306 -0.66 -4.93 22.29
C GLU A 306 -0.96 -3.70 23.17
N CYS A 307 -1.58 -2.66 22.60
CA CYS A 307 -1.90 -1.43 23.31
C CYS A 307 -2.95 -1.57 24.43
N ASN A 308 -3.73 -2.68 24.49
CA ASN A 308 -4.74 -2.90 25.56
C ASN A 308 -5.01 -4.40 25.74
N GLY A 309 -4.54 -4.96 26.84
CA GLY A 309 -4.68 -6.37 27.21
C GLY A 309 -6.09 -6.90 27.52
N ASN A 310 -7.19 -6.20 27.23
CA ASN A 310 -8.53 -6.54 27.72
C ASN A 310 -9.68 -6.47 26.70
N PHE A 311 -9.44 -6.57 25.40
CA PHE A 311 -10.54 -6.67 24.45
C PHE A 311 -10.54 -8.04 23.79
N LEU A 312 -11.63 -8.81 24.03
CA LEU A 312 -11.89 -10.10 23.37
C LEU A 312 -12.00 -9.87 21.85
N ALA A 313 -10.89 -10.08 21.15
CA ALA A 313 -10.80 -9.97 19.69
C ALA A 313 -11.57 -11.10 18.96
N GLU A 314 -12.19 -12.02 19.71
CA GLU A 314 -12.88 -13.19 19.15
C GLU A 314 -14.29 -12.90 18.63
N GLU A 315 -14.95 -11.81 19.06
CA GLU A 315 -16.32 -11.51 18.60
C GLU A 315 -16.43 -10.69 17.30
N LEU A 316 -15.30 -10.22 16.75
CA LEU A 316 -15.29 -9.51 15.46
C LEU A 316 -14.64 -10.34 14.36
N LEU A 317 -14.83 -11.65 14.38
CA LEU A 317 -14.61 -12.49 13.20
C LEU A 317 -15.63 -12.07 12.13
N LEU A 318 -15.18 -11.15 11.26
CA LEU A 318 -15.84 -10.98 9.97
C LEU A 318 -15.90 -12.36 9.30
N PRO A 319 -17.03 -12.71 8.66
CA PRO A 319 -17.11 -13.94 7.91
C PRO A 319 -15.88 -14.00 7.00
N SER A 320 -15.14 -15.08 7.12
CA SER A 320 -14.10 -15.44 6.17
C SER A 320 -14.74 -15.33 4.79
N TYR A 321 -14.28 -14.34 3.99
CA TYR A 321 -14.63 -14.38 2.58
C TYR A 321 -14.13 -15.72 2.05
N PRO A 322 -14.98 -16.48 1.35
CA PRO A 322 -14.53 -17.71 0.74
C PRO A 322 -13.34 -17.36 -0.14
N GLN A 323 -12.21 -18.01 0.11
CA GLN A 323 -11.13 -18.10 -0.86
C GLN A 323 -11.69 -18.98 -1.99
N GLU A 324 -12.51 -18.38 -2.85
CA GLU A 324 -12.80 -18.99 -4.12
C GLU A 324 -11.49 -19.02 -4.89
N GLU A 325 -10.92 -20.20 -4.98
CA GLU A 325 -9.93 -20.55 -5.98
C GLU A 325 -10.53 -20.21 -7.35
N HIS A 326 -10.27 -19.00 -7.83
CA HIS A 326 -10.49 -18.70 -9.24
C HIS A 326 -9.44 -19.47 -10.05
N LEU A 327 -9.77 -20.74 -10.30
CA LEU A 327 -9.19 -21.53 -11.36
C LEU A 327 -9.37 -20.75 -12.66
N VAL A 328 -8.30 -20.11 -13.10
CA VAL A 328 -8.20 -19.59 -14.46
C VAL A 328 -8.35 -20.82 -15.38
N PRO A 329 -9.36 -20.87 -16.27
CA PRO A 329 -9.46 -21.98 -17.20
C PRO A 329 -8.20 -22.02 -18.06
N PRO A 330 -7.69 -23.22 -18.41
CA PRO A 330 -6.50 -23.38 -19.23
C PRO A 330 -6.74 -22.72 -20.59
N ILE A 331 -5.86 -21.79 -20.95
CA ILE A 331 -5.80 -21.23 -22.29
C ILE A 331 -5.27 -22.36 -23.20
N HIS A 332 -6.12 -22.93 -24.02
CA HIS A 332 -5.69 -23.79 -25.12
C HIS A 332 -5.09 -22.95 -26.21
N PHE A 333 -3.83 -23.18 -26.51
CA PHE A 333 -3.12 -22.67 -27.72
C PHE A 333 -3.57 -23.46 -28.93
#